data_9d40a2267cec8414454ebead428c43a5
#
_entry.id   9d40a2267cec8414454ebead428c43a5
#
_cell.length_a   1.000
_cell.length_b   1.000
_cell.length_c   1.000
_cell.angle_alpha   90.00
_cell.angle_beta   90.00
_cell.angle_gamma   90.00
#
_symmetry.space_group_name_H-M   'P 1'
#
loop_
_entity.id
_entity.type
_entity.pdbx_description
1 polymer ?
#
loop_
_entity_poly.entity_id
_entity_poly.type
_entity_poly.pdbx_seq_one_letter_code
_entity_poly.pdbx_strand_id
1 'polypeptide(L)'
;MHAEHPGKLLAYNCSPSFNWKARLNDATIARFQRELGAMGYKFQFVTLAGFHALNYGMYELARKYRTGGMAAYSELQQAEFAAEASGYTATRHQREVGTGYFDQVAEVISGGSASTLALHGSTEEAQFAADPVRAVAQR
;
A
#
# COMPACT_ATOMS: atom_id res chain seq x y z
N MET A 1 14.72 24.04 -21.31
CA MET A 1 15.50 23.25 -20.34
C MET A 1 16.26 22.10 -21.01
N HIS A 2 15.62 21.14 -21.71
CA HIS A 2 16.37 20.06 -22.40
C HIS A 2 17.35 20.56 -23.48
N ALA A 3 17.03 21.66 -24.17
CA ALA A 3 17.93 22.26 -25.15
C ALA A 3 19.19 22.86 -24.51
N GLU A 4 19.08 23.38 -23.29
CA GLU A 4 20.19 24.00 -22.54
C GLU A 4 20.92 23.00 -21.64
N HIS A 5 20.21 21.97 -21.19
CA HIS A 5 20.73 20.94 -20.28
C HIS A 5 20.34 19.55 -20.78
N PRO A 6 20.96 19.05 -21.85
CA PRO A 6 20.69 17.73 -22.39
C PRO A 6 21.04 16.66 -21.34
N GLY A 7 20.16 15.69 -21.16
CA GLY A 7 20.33 14.62 -20.17
C GLY A 7 19.89 14.97 -18.73
N LYS A 8 19.43 16.20 -18.48
CA LYS A 8 18.88 16.54 -17.15
C LYS A 8 17.64 15.70 -16.84
N LEU A 9 17.66 15.04 -15.70
CA LEU A 9 16.50 14.33 -15.18
C LEU A 9 15.45 15.32 -14.67
N LEU A 10 14.20 15.12 -15.06
CA LEU A 10 13.08 15.94 -14.66
C LEU A 10 12.09 15.12 -13.81
N ALA A 11 11.61 15.73 -12.72
CA ALA A 11 10.56 15.19 -11.87
C ALA A 11 9.34 16.10 -11.88
N TYR A 12 8.15 15.52 -11.77
CA TYR A 12 6.90 16.26 -11.69
C TYR A 12 6.11 15.86 -10.45
N ASN A 13 5.74 16.85 -9.65
CA ASN A 13 4.88 16.67 -8.48
C ASN A 13 3.42 16.90 -8.85
N CYS A 14 2.61 15.84 -8.82
CA CYS A 14 1.15 15.91 -8.92
C CYS A 14 0.58 16.34 -7.56
N SER A 15 0.49 17.63 -7.31
CA SER A 15 0.07 18.17 -6.02
C SER A 15 -1.41 17.86 -5.72
N PRO A 16 -1.73 17.40 -4.50
CA PRO A 16 -3.11 17.22 -4.05
C PRO A 16 -3.87 18.54 -3.83
N SER A 17 -3.15 19.67 -3.76
CA SER A 17 -3.75 21.01 -3.67
C SER A 17 -4.42 21.45 -4.97
N PHE A 18 -4.09 20.81 -6.09
CA PHE A 18 -4.72 21.07 -7.37
C PHE A 18 -5.97 20.20 -7.52
N ASN A 19 -7.14 20.84 -7.65
CA ASN A 19 -8.37 20.11 -7.91
C ASN A 19 -8.45 19.75 -9.41
N TRP A 20 -7.95 18.56 -9.74
CA TRP A 20 -7.82 18.06 -11.11
C TRP A 20 -9.15 18.07 -11.86
N LYS A 21 -10.19 17.52 -11.25
CA LYS A 21 -11.50 17.36 -11.84
C LYS A 21 -12.22 18.70 -12.09
N ALA A 22 -11.96 19.70 -11.25
CA ALA A 22 -12.52 21.03 -11.41
C ALA A 22 -11.82 21.86 -12.52
N ARG A 23 -10.61 21.44 -12.93
CA ARG A 23 -9.77 22.21 -13.85
C ARG A 23 -9.53 21.53 -15.20
N LEU A 24 -9.64 20.19 -15.24
CA LEU A 24 -9.34 19.39 -16.41
C LEU A 24 -10.48 18.42 -16.69
N ASN A 25 -10.73 18.13 -17.96
CA ASN A 25 -11.68 17.10 -18.37
C ASN A 25 -11.04 15.70 -18.22
N ASP A 26 -11.88 14.68 -18.22
CA ASP A 26 -11.48 13.28 -17.99
C ASP A 26 -10.46 12.77 -19.02
N ALA A 27 -10.64 13.14 -20.27
CA ALA A 27 -9.72 12.75 -21.34
C ALA A 27 -8.32 13.33 -21.15
N THR A 28 -8.21 14.57 -20.67
CA THR A 28 -6.94 15.20 -20.33
C THR A 28 -6.31 14.57 -19.10
N ILE A 29 -7.08 14.31 -18.04
CA ILE A 29 -6.61 13.63 -16.84
C ILE A 29 -6.07 12.23 -17.19
N ALA A 30 -6.79 11.47 -18.02
CA ALA A 30 -6.38 10.12 -18.41
C ALA A 30 -5.07 10.07 -19.22
N ARG A 31 -4.72 11.15 -19.92
CA ARG A 31 -3.46 11.23 -20.70
C ARG A 31 -2.32 11.88 -19.95
N PHE A 32 -2.58 12.50 -18.82
CA PHE A 32 -1.69 13.45 -18.16
C PHE A 32 -0.28 12.90 -17.93
N GLN A 33 -0.15 11.70 -17.34
CA GLN A 33 1.14 11.09 -17.04
C GLN A 33 1.93 10.74 -18.31
N ARG A 34 1.25 10.27 -19.35
CA ARG A 34 1.87 9.93 -20.63
C ARG A 34 2.41 11.18 -21.33
N GLU A 35 1.65 12.26 -21.32
CA GLU A 35 2.07 13.53 -21.90
C GLU A 35 3.26 14.15 -21.16
N LEU A 36 3.25 14.12 -19.82
CA LEU A 36 4.41 14.51 -19.02
C LEU A 36 5.63 13.65 -19.33
N GLY A 37 5.46 12.34 -19.45
CA GLY A 37 6.53 11.40 -19.81
C GLY A 37 7.12 11.72 -21.19
N ALA A 38 6.29 12.08 -22.17
CA ALA A 38 6.72 12.52 -23.50
C ALA A 38 7.50 13.84 -23.46
N MET A 39 7.14 14.76 -22.56
CA MET A 39 7.87 16.01 -22.33
C MET A 39 9.19 15.83 -21.55
N GLY A 40 9.52 14.60 -21.13
CA GLY A 40 10.78 14.29 -20.43
C GLY A 40 10.68 14.19 -18.92
N TYR A 41 9.50 14.36 -18.31
CA TYR A 41 9.29 14.12 -16.87
C TYR A 41 9.16 12.63 -16.61
N LYS A 42 10.30 11.94 -16.51
CA LYS A 42 10.37 10.48 -16.37
C LYS A 42 10.07 10.00 -14.94
N PHE A 43 10.24 10.86 -13.94
CA PHE A 43 9.84 10.60 -12.57
C PHE A 43 8.64 11.48 -12.21
N GLN A 44 7.54 10.83 -11.83
CA GLN A 44 6.28 11.51 -11.49
C GLN A 44 5.77 10.92 -10.17
N PHE A 45 5.29 11.76 -9.28
CA PHE A 45 4.77 11.33 -7.99
C PHE A 45 3.55 12.14 -7.57
N VAL A 46 2.66 11.51 -6.83
CA VAL A 46 1.50 12.17 -6.20
C VAL A 46 1.84 12.40 -4.73
N THR A 47 2.13 13.65 -4.39
CA THR A 47 2.47 14.03 -3.02
C THR A 47 1.32 13.73 -2.08
N LEU A 48 1.63 13.15 -0.92
CA LEU A 48 0.66 12.85 0.14
C LEU A 48 -0.46 11.88 -0.26
N ALA A 49 -0.32 11.12 -1.35
CA ALA A 49 -1.36 10.17 -1.77
C ALA A 49 -1.70 9.16 -0.65
N GLY A 50 -0.68 8.60 0.01
CA GLY A 50 -0.88 7.69 1.15
C GLY A 50 -1.56 8.36 2.34
N PHE A 51 -1.17 9.59 2.67
CA PHE A 51 -1.82 10.37 3.73
C PHE A 51 -3.32 10.57 3.44
N HIS A 52 -3.67 10.99 2.24
CA HIS A 52 -5.07 11.21 1.86
C HIS A 52 -5.87 9.91 1.82
N ALA A 53 -5.30 8.83 1.27
CA ALA A 53 -5.96 7.53 1.21
C ALA A 53 -6.25 6.98 2.62
N LEU A 54 -5.25 7.01 3.51
CA LEU A 54 -5.41 6.54 4.89
C LEU A 54 -6.45 7.38 5.66
N ASN A 55 -6.34 8.71 5.63
CA ASN A 55 -7.23 9.57 6.40
C ASN A 55 -8.66 9.51 5.89
N TYR A 56 -8.86 9.51 4.57
CA TYR A 56 -10.20 9.39 4.00
C TYR A 56 -10.81 8.01 4.26
N GLY A 57 -10.03 6.94 4.11
CA GLY A 57 -10.48 5.59 4.42
C GLY A 57 -10.90 5.43 5.88
N MET A 58 -10.11 5.95 6.83
CA MET A 58 -10.45 5.94 8.24
C MET A 58 -11.68 6.80 8.58
N TYR A 59 -11.81 7.96 7.94
CA TYR A 59 -12.99 8.80 8.08
C TYR A 59 -14.26 8.08 7.62
N GLU A 60 -14.23 7.45 6.45
CA GLU A 60 -15.39 6.71 5.93
C GLU A 60 -15.73 5.49 6.80
N LEU A 61 -14.72 4.75 7.26
CA LEU A 61 -14.94 3.64 8.18
C LEU A 61 -15.59 4.12 9.49
N ALA A 62 -15.05 5.16 10.12
CA ALA A 62 -15.57 5.70 11.37
C ALA A 62 -17.03 6.22 11.21
N ARG A 63 -17.30 6.91 10.09
CA ARG A 63 -18.65 7.41 9.77
C ARG A 63 -19.66 6.28 9.65
N LYS A 64 -19.30 5.21 8.93
CA LYS A 64 -20.16 4.02 8.77
C LYS A 64 -20.27 3.22 10.06
N TYR A 65 -19.18 3.06 10.79
CA TYR A 65 -19.13 2.28 12.04
C TYR A 65 -20.02 2.88 13.12
N ARG A 66 -20.16 4.20 13.18
CA ARG A 66 -21.01 4.91 14.15
C ARG A 66 -22.46 4.39 14.18
N THR A 67 -22.99 3.94 13.05
CA THR A 67 -24.37 3.45 12.93
C THR A 67 -24.44 1.95 12.62
N GLY A 68 -23.45 1.39 11.89
CA GLY A 68 -23.42 0.01 11.42
C GLY A 68 -22.56 -0.93 12.27
N GLY A 69 -21.73 -0.41 13.19
CA GLY A 69 -20.86 -1.23 14.03
C GLY A 69 -19.98 -2.19 13.22
N MET A 70 -19.87 -3.43 13.70
CA MET A 70 -19.06 -4.47 13.05
C MET A 70 -19.50 -4.81 11.63
N ALA A 71 -20.74 -4.57 11.23
CA ALA A 71 -21.17 -4.78 9.85
C ALA A 71 -20.38 -3.87 8.88
N ALA A 72 -20.17 -2.60 9.25
CA ALA A 72 -19.39 -1.66 8.45
C ALA A 72 -17.89 -2.05 8.38
N TYR A 73 -17.32 -2.58 9.46
CA TYR A 73 -15.95 -3.10 9.45
C TYR A 73 -15.84 -4.36 8.57
N SER A 74 -16.83 -5.25 8.65
CA SER A 74 -16.86 -6.48 7.84
C SER A 74 -16.90 -6.18 6.35
N GLU A 75 -17.55 -5.09 5.91
CA GLU A 75 -17.52 -4.65 4.50
C GLU A 75 -16.09 -4.34 4.04
N LEU A 76 -15.32 -3.60 4.85
CA LEU A 76 -13.91 -3.32 4.56
C LEU A 76 -13.12 -4.63 4.49
N GLN A 77 -13.24 -5.49 5.48
CA GLN A 77 -12.53 -6.77 5.53
C GLN A 77 -12.83 -7.66 4.32
N GLN A 78 -14.08 -7.74 3.90
CA GLN A 78 -14.44 -8.52 2.70
C GLN A 78 -13.88 -7.91 1.41
N ALA A 79 -13.79 -6.58 1.33
CA ALA A 79 -13.14 -5.91 0.20
C ALA A 79 -11.64 -6.22 0.15
N GLU A 80 -10.96 -6.28 1.28
CA GLU A 80 -9.55 -6.67 1.37
C GLU A 80 -9.33 -8.12 0.92
N PHE A 81 -10.13 -9.07 1.39
CA PHE A 81 -10.07 -10.47 0.96
C PHE A 81 -10.33 -10.63 -0.54
N ALA A 82 -11.31 -9.93 -1.08
CA ALA A 82 -11.57 -9.94 -2.52
C ALA A 82 -10.38 -9.37 -3.33
N ALA A 83 -9.67 -8.38 -2.80
CA ALA A 83 -8.53 -7.76 -3.45
C ALA A 83 -7.29 -8.66 -3.49
N GLU A 84 -7.21 -9.73 -2.69
CA GLU A 84 -6.13 -10.73 -2.73
C GLU A 84 -5.96 -11.32 -4.14
N ALA A 85 -7.05 -11.55 -4.84
CA ALA A 85 -7.02 -12.03 -6.23
C ALA A 85 -6.29 -11.06 -7.19
N SER A 86 -6.18 -9.79 -6.83
CA SER A 86 -5.47 -8.74 -7.57
C SER A 86 -4.08 -8.43 -6.99
N GLY A 87 -3.61 -9.22 -6.02
CA GLY A 87 -2.28 -9.10 -5.44
C GLY A 87 -2.20 -8.25 -4.16
N TYR A 88 -3.33 -7.91 -3.53
CA TYR A 88 -3.32 -7.29 -2.21
C TYR A 88 -2.89 -8.30 -1.14
N THR A 89 -1.95 -7.95 -0.28
CA THR A 89 -1.34 -8.88 0.69
C THR A 89 -1.51 -8.48 2.14
N ALA A 90 -1.98 -7.27 2.41
CA ALA A 90 -2.03 -6.73 3.78
C ALA A 90 -3.13 -7.35 4.68
N THR A 91 -3.98 -8.25 4.15
CA THR A 91 -4.79 -9.16 4.96
C THR A 91 -3.93 -10.02 5.88
N ARG A 92 -2.69 -10.29 5.50
CA ARG A 92 -1.65 -10.94 6.30
C ARG A 92 -0.81 -9.92 7.04
N HIS A 93 -1.45 -9.08 7.84
CA HIS A 93 -0.83 -7.90 8.46
C HIS A 93 0.39 -8.23 9.32
N GLN A 94 0.42 -9.33 10.06
CA GLN A 94 1.58 -9.73 10.86
C GLN A 94 2.81 -10.00 9.99
N ARG A 95 2.62 -10.59 8.82
CA ARG A 95 3.67 -10.79 7.84
C ARG A 95 4.15 -9.46 7.25
N GLU A 96 3.24 -8.58 6.90
CA GLU A 96 3.57 -7.27 6.28
C GLU A 96 4.34 -6.35 7.24
N VAL A 97 4.05 -6.40 8.54
CA VAL A 97 4.81 -5.63 9.55
C VAL A 97 6.08 -6.33 10.03
N GLY A 98 6.36 -7.54 9.53
CA GLY A 98 7.62 -8.24 9.79
C GLY A 98 7.70 -8.92 11.16
N THR A 99 6.57 -9.30 11.77
CA THR A 99 6.54 -9.95 13.09
C THR A 99 7.45 -11.18 13.15
N GLY A 100 7.44 -12.05 12.14
CA GLY A 100 8.30 -13.23 12.09
C GLY A 100 9.79 -12.91 12.05
N TYR A 101 10.20 -11.80 11.44
CA TYR A 101 11.58 -11.33 11.46
C TYR A 101 12.00 -10.91 12.87
N PHE A 102 11.16 -10.15 13.57
CA PHE A 102 11.46 -9.71 14.94
C PHE A 102 11.49 -10.87 15.93
N ASP A 103 10.63 -11.88 15.77
CA ASP A 103 10.66 -13.11 16.57
C ASP A 103 11.99 -13.85 16.36
N GLN A 104 12.46 -13.99 15.12
CA GLN A 104 13.76 -14.60 14.82
C GLN A 104 14.93 -13.84 15.46
N VAL A 105 14.91 -12.51 15.40
CA VAL A 105 15.92 -11.67 16.06
C VAL A 105 15.91 -11.88 17.57
N ALA A 106 14.73 -11.92 18.20
CA ALA A 106 14.59 -12.17 19.63
C ALA A 106 15.13 -13.53 20.02
N GLU A 107 14.87 -14.58 19.26
CA GLU A 107 15.41 -15.93 19.51
C GLU A 107 16.93 -15.98 19.40
N VAL A 108 17.50 -15.38 18.35
CA VAL A 108 18.97 -15.35 18.18
C VAL A 108 19.65 -14.64 19.35
N ILE A 109 19.12 -13.47 19.75
CA ILE A 109 19.70 -12.69 20.86
C ILE A 109 19.59 -13.43 22.19
N SER A 110 18.49 -14.14 22.43
CA SER A 110 18.25 -14.87 23.69
C SER A 110 18.84 -16.29 23.72
N GLY A 111 19.56 -16.71 22.66
CA GLY A 111 20.10 -18.06 22.55
C GLY A 111 19.01 -19.14 22.46
N GLY A 112 17.87 -18.85 21.84
CA GLY A 112 16.75 -19.77 21.67
C GLY A 112 15.78 -19.85 22.85
N SER A 113 15.88 -18.92 23.82
CA SER A 113 15.04 -18.91 25.03
C SER A 113 14.17 -17.65 25.15
N ALA A 114 13.78 -17.04 24.01
CA ALA A 114 12.95 -15.85 24.01
C ALA A 114 11.56 -16.14 24.58
N SER A 115 11.14 -15.39 25.60
CA SER A 115 9.81 -15.45 26.20
C SER A 115 8.82 -14.47 25.57
N THR A 116 9.26 -13.70 24.58
CA THR A 116 8.52 -12.57 24.00
C THR A 116 8.16 -12.79 22.53
N LEU A 117 8.09 -14.05 22.07
CA LEU A 117 7.69 -14.36 20.69
C LEU A 117 6.22 -14.03 20.47
N ALA A 118 5.94 -13.21 19.48
CA ALA A 118 4.58 -12.76 19.19
C ALA A 118 3.75 -13.81 18.45
N LEU A 119 4.39 -14.68 17.65
CA LEU A 119 3.71 -15.69 16.85
C LEU A 119 3.46 -17.00 17.58
N HIS A 120 4.27 -17.36 18.57
CA HIS A 120 4.17 -18.65 19.26
C HIS A 120 2.81 -18.86 19.90
N GLY A 121 2.05 -19.85 19.41
CA GLY A 121 0.68 -20.13 19.86
C GLY A 121 -0.37 -19.11 19.44
N SER A 122 -0.03 -18.20 18.51
CA SER A 122 -0.93 -17.20 17.96
C SER A 122 -1.86 -17.80 16.89
N THR A 123 -3.07 -17.26 16.77
CA THR A 123 -4.00 -17.54 15.65
C THR A 123 -3.48 -16.99 14.31
N GLU A 124 -2.39 -16.23 14.34
CA GLU A 124 -1.82 -15.53 13.18
C GLU A 124 -0.72 -16.33 12.44
N GLU A 125 -0.34 -17.51 12.98
CA GLU A 125 0.71 -18.35 12.35
C GLU A 125 0.42 -18.68 10.88
N ALA A 126 -0.85 -18.85 10.52
CA ALA A 126 -1.26 -19.11 9.14
C ALA A 126 -0.89 -17.99 8.16
N GLN A 127 -0.68 -16.76 8.62
CA GLN A 127 -0.26 -15.62 7.77
C GLN A 127 1.15 -15.81 7.20
N PHE A 128 1.97 -16.67 7.80
CA PHE A 128 3.36 -16.94 7.38
C PHE A 128 3.48 -18.19 6.50
N ALA A 129 2.40 -18.92 6.26
CA ALA A 129 2.40 -20.03 5.31
C ALA A 129 2.80 -19.53 3.90
N ALA A 130 3.59 -20.34 3.19
CA ALA A 130 4.06 -20.00 1.85
C ALA A 130 2.88 -19.76 0.91
N ASP A 131 2.95 -18.66 0.16
CA ASP A 131 1.94 -18.31 -0.84
C ASP A 131 2.13 -19.21 -2.07
N PRO A 132 1.19 -20.14 -2.38
CA PRO A 132 1.37 -21.08 -3.49
C PRO A 132 1.50 -20.35 -4.84
N VAL A 133 1.02 -19.10 -4.96
CA VAL A 133 1.10 -18.32 -6.20
C VAL A 133 2.50 -17.73 -6.42
N ARG A 134 3.26 -17.40 -5.37
CA ARG A 134 4.64 -16.87 -5.52
C ARG A 134 5.68 -17.96 -5.78
N ALA A 135 5.41 -19.21 -5.42
CA ALA A 135 6.32 -20.32 -5.67
C ALA A 135 6.46 -20.64 -7.19
N VAL A 136 5.50 -20.25 -8.01
CA VAL A 136 5.51 -20.48 -9.48
C VAL A 136 6.26 -19.38 -10.25
N ALA A 137 6.40 -18.17 -9.70
CA ALA A 137 7.05 -17.04 -10.37
C ALA A 137 8.58 -16.98 -10.18
N GLN A 138 9.16 -17.90 -9.42
CA GLN A 138 10.61 -17.99 -9.17
C GLN A 138 11.29 -19.22 -9.82
N ARG A 139 10.62 -19.82 -10.81
CA ARG A 139 11.21 -20.92 -11.62
C ARG A 139 11.49 -20.48 -13.04
#